data_8374e825c4a491160dc4bc9cbcd104b3
#
_entry.id   8374e825c4a491160dc4bc9cbcd104b3
#
_cell.length_a   1.000
_cell.length_b   1.000
_cell.length_c   1.000
_cell.angle_alpha   90.00
_cell.angle_beta   90.00
_cell.angle_gamma   90.00
#
_symmetry.space_group_name_H-M   'P 1'
#
loop_
_entity.id
_entity.type
_entity.pdbx_description
1 polymer ?
#
loop_
_entity_poly.entity_id
_entity_poly.type
_entity_poly.pdbx_seq_one_letter_code
_entity_poly.pdbx_strand_id
1 'polypeptide(L)'
;MENISVNNLVEEFESSLPREISVSIAKNILNSKISKENAISEYRKNIDLLEKKIQRRVINCTGTLLHTNLGRAQINAQFTGDATNIEYDLEHHKRGIRNQYLTSSMNLLLNSENVCFVNNNAASLFITLETIKQTSNIKSVIISRGEIIEIGGSYRLPEIIESSGLKLKEVGTTNKTDIKDYEKALKSNPDSILLKVHRSNFSIEGFAKEVSIKELKTLSTKYNVKLFHDLGSGLVVDRKFLDSQEINIFDSEPTVQESLTDGSDLVMFSGDKLFGSVQAGVIAGKEDLVEGIKNNPLFRTYRCSPLILFELQNTVNKYIEKNEIDIPIWNSLLMTYEKVLLRVNNISKKITTDHKITDGESLIGGGTMPDKKLLTPIISIENQNIDNVLTILSNQDIPLIPRVSEDKIIIDVRSCSPKDDKKIIELLNKL
;
A
#
# COMPACT_ATOMS: atom_id res chain seq x y z
N MET A 1 0.72 -53.38 -18.92
CA MET A 1 0.64 -52.00 -18.44
C MET A 1 -0.59 -51.36 -19.10
N GLU A 2 -1.67 -51.14 -18.35
CA GLU A 2 -2.84 -50.47 -18.89
C GLU A 2 -2.46 -49.01 -19.27
N ASN A 3 -2.59 -48.71 -20.54
CA ASN A 3 -2.34 -47.37 -21.05
C ASN A 3 -3.46 -46.44 -20.57
N ILE A 4 -3.11 -45.45 -19.75
CA ILE A 4 -4.05 -44.37 -19.40
C ILE A 4 -4.31 -43.53 -20.65
N SER A 5 -5.57 -43.30 -20.96
CA SER A 5 -5.96 -42.48 -22.11
C SER A 5 -6.14 -40.99 -21.68
N VAL A 6 -6.09 -40.09 -22.66
CA VAL A 6 -6.42 -38.65 -22.45
C VAL A 6 -7.81 -38.51 -21.82
N ASN A 7 -8.81 -39.28 -22.32
CA ASN A 7 -10.17 -39.22 -21.78
C ASN A 7 -10.22 -39.65 -20.32
N ASN A 8 -9.51 -40.74 -19.98
CA ASN A 8 -9.48 -41.23 -18.59
C ASN A 8 -8.93 -40.18 -17.63
N LEU A 9 -7.88 -39.47 -18.00
CA LEU A 9 -7.35 -38.35 -17.18
C LEU A 9 -8.35 -37.23 -17.02
N VAL A 10 -9.01 -36.83 -18.12
CA VAL A 10 -9.95 -35.69 -18.12
C VAL A 10 -11.25 -36.01 -17.39
N GLU A 11 -11.72 -37.26 -17.44
CA GLU A 11 -12.99 -37.72 -16.81
C GLU A 11 -12.80 -38.08 -15.33
N GLU A 12 -11.58 -38.43 -14.91
CA GLU A 12 -11.26 -38.78 -13.53
C GLU A 12 -11.25 -37.57 -12.57
N PHE A 13 -11.10 -36.35 -13.14
CA PHE A 13 -11.04 -35.09 -12.37
C PHE A 13 -12.05 -34.09 -12.89
N GLU A 14 -13.01 -33.72 -12.05
CA GLU A 14 -13.86 -32.56 -12.29
C GLU A 14 -12.97 -31.29 -12.29
N SER A 15 -13.08 -30.51 -13.36
CA SER A 15 -12.34 -29.26 -13.56
C SER A 15 -13.28 -28.20 -14.10
N SER A 16 -13.15 -26.97 -13.62
CA SER A 16 -13.86 -25.81 -14.15
C SER A 16 -13.27 -25.31 -15.48
N LEU A 17 -12.10 -25.83 -15.87
CA LEU A 17 -11.43 -25.46 -17.11
C LEU A 17 -12.20 -25.96 -18.33
N PRO A 18 -12.19 -25.21 -19.43
CA PRO A 18 -12.70 -25.71 -20.70
C PRO A 18 -12.09 -27.07 -21.08
N ARG A 19 -12.92 -28.01 -21.55
CA ARG A 19 -12.48 -29.40 -21.87
C ARG A 19 -11.26 -29.43 -22.80
N GLU A 20 -11.15 -28.47 -23.72
CA GLU A 20 -10.03 -28.34 -24.65
C GLU A 20 -8.69 -28.11 -23.92
N ILE A 21 -8.68 -27.30 -22.87
CA ILE A 21 -7.50 -27.04 -22.05
C ILE A 21 -7.14 -28.30 -21.26
N SER A 22 -8.09 -28.94 -20.61
CA SER A 22 -7.90 -30.20 -19.87
C SER A 22 -7.33 -31.29 -20.77
N VAL A 23 -7.86 -31.44 -21.99
CA VAL A 23 -7.37 -32.36 -23.01
C VAL A 23 -5.94 -32.01 -23.45
N SER A 24 -5.62 -30.74 -23.63
CA SER A 24 -4.26 -30.29 -23.99
C SER A 24 -3.25 -30.62 -22.91
N ILE A 25 -3.58 -30.39 -21.64
CA ILE A 25 -2.73 -30.74 -20.51
C ILE A 25 -2.49 -32.24 -20.45
N ALA A 26 -3.57 -33.06 -20.55
CA ALA A 26 -3.48 -34.50 -20.54
C ALA A 26 -2.59 -35.04 -21.67
N LYS A 27 -2.73 -34.54 -22.89
CA LYS A 27 -1.89 -34.89 -24.04
C LYS A 27 -0.41 -34.58 -23.78
N ASN A 28 -0.09 -33.40 -23.26
CA ASN A 28 1.29 -32.97 -22.97
C ASN A 28 1.95 -33.90 -21.94
N ILE A 29 1.20 -34.27 -20.89
CA ILE A 29 1.68 -35.14 -19.84
C ILE A 29 1.91 -36.56 -20.37
N LEU A 30 0.98 -37.13 -21.10
CA LEU A 30 1.13 -38.46 -21.65
C LEU A 30 2.27 -38.57 -22.68
N ASN A 31 2.53 -37.52 -23.43
CA ASN A 31 3.66 -37.45 -24.36
C ASN A 31 5.03 -37.41 -23.64
N SER A 32 5.08 -37.05 -22.35
CA SER A 32 6.33 -36.98 -21.57
C SER A 32 6.83 -38.36 -21.08
N LYS A 33 6.16 -39.46 -21.45
CA LYS A 33 6.52 -40.87 -21.15
C LYS A 33 6.71 -41.17 -19.64
N ILE A 34 5.94 -40.57 -18.78
CA ILE A 34 5.92 -40.83 -17.33
C ILE A 34 5.05 -41.99 -16.97
N SER A 35 5.23 -42.60 -15.77
CA SER A 35 4.38 -43.70 -15.29
C SER A 35 2.93 -43.25 -15.09
N LYS A 36 1.96 -44.21 -15.09
CA LYS A 36 0.53 -43.92 -14.91
C LYS A 36 0.25 -43.10 -13.65
N GLU A 37 0.81 -43.52 -12.53
CA GLU A 37 0.63 -42.87 -11.22
C GLU A 37 1.19 -41.41 -11.23
N ASN A 38 2.36 -41.22 -11.85
CA ASN A 38 2.95 -39.94 -12.01
C ASN A 38 2.14 -39.04 -12.99
N ALA A 39 1.54 -39.64 -14.04
CA ALA A 39 0.70 -38.91 -14.98
C ALA A 39 -0.56 -38.37 -14.31
N ILE A 40 -1.22 -39.15 -13.47
CA ILE A 40 -2.39 -38.72 -12.69
C ILE A 40 -2.00 -37.57 -11.74
N SER A 41 -0.92 -37.76 -10.98
CA SER A 41 -0.42 -36.76 -10.04
C SER A 41 -0.05 -35.46 -10.73
N GLU A 42 0.65 -35.56 -11.86
CA GLU A 42 1.08 -34.34 -12.64
C GLU A 42 -0.11 -33.68 -13.32
N TYR A 43 -1.10 -34.44 -13.80
CA TYR A 43 -2.33 -33.88 -14.34
C TYR A 43 -3.10 -33.08 -13.29
N ARG A 44 -3.33 -33.67 -12.10
CA ARG A 44 -3.96 -32.98 -10.98
C ARG A 44 -3.23 -31.71 -10.60
N LYS A 45 -1.90 -31.78 -10.49
CA LYS A 45 -1.04 -30.62 -10.17
C LYS A 45 -1.18 -29.49 -11.20
N ASN A 46 -1.25 -29.82 -12.50
CA ASN A 46 -1.42 -28.82 -13.55
C ASN A 46 -2.83 -28.21 -13.56
N ILE A 47 -3.88 -28.98 -13.32
CA ILE A 47 -5.23 -28.48 -13.15
C ILE A 47 -5.31 -27.56 -11.93
N ASP A 48 -4.84 -28.01 -10.77
CA ASP A 48 -4.79 -27.21 -9.54
C ASP A 48 -3.97 -25.93 -9.72
N LEU A 49 -2.91 -25.96 -10.53
CA LEU A 49 -2.11 -24.79 -10.85
C LEU A 49 -2.92 -23.72 -11.58
N LEU A 50 -3.73 -24.13 -12.54
CA LEU A 50 -4.54 -23.20 -13.33
C LEU A 50 -5.81 -22.76 -12.60
N GLU A 51 -6.42 -23.62 -11.77
CA GLU A 51 -7.66 -23.30 -11.06
C GLU A 51 -7.43 -22.60 -9.72
N LYS A 52 -6.38 -22.98 -8.98
CA LYS A 52 -6.17 -22.55 -7.58
C LYS A 52 -5.01 -21.58 -7.42
N LYS A 53 -3.96 -21.62 -8.26
CA LYS A 53 -2.80 -20.73 -8.17
C LYS A 53 -2.97 -19.47 -9.01
N ILE A 54 -4.14 -18.85 -8.94
CA ILE A 54 -4.46 -17.57 -9.57
C ILE A 54 -4.55 -16.50 -8.48
N GLN A 55 -4.43 -15.23 -8.88
CA GLN A 55 -4.72 -14.12 -7.99
C GLN A 55 -6.21 -14.16 -7.64
N ARG A 56 -6.52 -14.30 -6.36
CA ARG A 56 -7.89 -14.41 -5.86
C ARG A 56 -8.06 -13.67 -4.54
N ARG A 57 -9.30 -13.40 -4.20
CA ARG A 57 -9.65 -12.82 -2.91
C ARG A 57 -9.20 -13.74 -1.77
N VAL A 58 -8.67 -13.14 -0.69
CA VAL A 58 -8.35 -13.81 0.57
C VAL A 58 -8.95 -13.04 1.75
N ILE A 59 -9.11 -13.69 2.89
CA ILE A 59 -9.50 -13.04 4.15
C ILE A 59 -8.23 -12.79 4.96
N ASN A 60 -7.90 -11.53 5.19
CA ASN A 60 -6.74 -11.16 5.98
C ASN A 60 -7.08 -11.19 7.48
N CYS A 61 -6.69 -12.25 8.17
CA CYS A 61 -6.81 -12.37 9.64
C CYS A 61 -5.44 -12.33 10.34
N THR A 62 -4.42 -11.73 9.70
CA THR A 62 -3.06 -11.64 10.28
C THR A 62 -2.95 -10.61 11.40
N GLY A 63 -3.87 -9.64 11.46
CA GLY A 63 -3.75 -8.47 12.33
C GLY A 63 -2.84 -7.37 11.77
N THR A 64 -2.29 -7.54 10.56
CA THR A 64 -1.59 -6.46 9.86
C THR A 64 -2.55 -5.77 8.90
N LEU A 65 -2.91 -4.51 9.17
CA LEU A 65 -3.95 -3.79 8.44
C LEU A 65 -3.52 -3.47 7.00
N LEU A 66 -2.33 -2.90 6.83
CA LEU A 66 -1.71 -2.60 5.53
C LEU A 66 -0.70 -3.68 5.16
N HIS A 67 -1.17 -4.93 5.01
CA HIS A 67 -0.31 -6.08 4.76
C HIS A 67 0.29 -6.03 3.35
N THR A 68 1.60 -5.86 3.23
CA THR A 68 2.31 -5.65 1.96
C THR A 68 2.03 -6.77 0.94
N ASN A 69 2.07 -8.03 1.37
CA ASN A 69 1.86 -9.18 0.47
C ASN A 69 0.39 -9.44 0.13
N LEU A 70 -0.54 -8.72 0.77
CA LEU A 70 -1.99 -8.83 0.54
C LEU A 70 -2.58 -7.57 -0.11
N GLY A 71 -1.73 -6.73 -0.71
CA GLY A 71 -2.15 -5.56 -1.48
C GLY A 71 -2.30 -4.26 -0.67
N ARG A 72 -1.86 -4.24 0.59
CA ARG A 72 -1.93 -3.08 1.51
C ARG A 72 -3.35 -2.62 1.79
N ALA A 73 -3.73 -1.37 1.47
CA ALA A 73 -5.06 -0.87 1.74
C ALA A 73 -6.14 -1.64 0.97
N GLN A 74 -7.15 -2.09 1.70
CA GLN A 74 -8.36 -2.61 1.09
C GLN A 74 -9.23 -1.44 0.64
N ILE A 75 -9.99 -1.65 -0.43
CA ILE A 75 -10.94 -0.66 -0.96
C ILE A 75 -12.34 -1.24 -1.06
N ASN A 76 -13.34 -0.38 -0.98
CA ASN A 76 -14.71 -0.70 -1.38
C ASN A 76 -14.85 -0.25 -2.84
N ALA A 77 -14.36 -1.06 -3.80
CA ALA A 77 -14.36 -0.73 -5.21
C ALA A 77 -15.76 -0.40 -5.73
N GLN A 78 -15.90 0.70 -6.47
CA GLN A 78 -17.15 1.17 -7.04
C GLN A 78 -17.11 1.29 -8.56
N PHE A 79 -15.94 1.06 -9.16
CA PHE A 79 -15.79 1.14 -10.61
C PHE A 79 -16.53 -0.01 -11.31
N THR A 80 -17.48 0.33 -12.18
CA THR A 80 -18.32 -0.63 -12.90
C THR A 80 -17.81 -0.97 -14.31
N GLY A 81 -16.76 -0.29 -14.76
CA GLY A 81 -16.25 -0.42 -16.14
C GLY A 81 -16.95 0.46 -17.16
N ASP A 82 -17.92 1.28 -16.73
CA ASP A 82 -18.66 2.18 -17.61
C ASP A 82 -17.79 3.37 -18.08
N ALA A 83 -18.30 4.06 -19.11
CA ALA A 83 -17.68 5.29 -19.57
C ALA A 83 -17.76 6.39 -18.49
N THR A 84 -16.67 7.14 -18.34
CA THR A 84 -16.58 8.22 -17.36
C THR A 84 -16.16 9.53 -18.04
N ASN A 85 -16.42 10.64 -17.40
CA ASN A 85 -16.05 11.99 -17.87
C ASN A 85 -14.58 12.35 -17.56
N ILE A 86 -13.69 11.40 -17.53
CA ILE A 86 -12.27 11.57 -17.10
C ILE A 86 -11.50 12.63 -17.91
N GLU A 87 -11.85 12.82 -19.17
CA GLU A 87 -11.32 13.87 -20.07
C GLU A 87 -12.45 14.62 -20.81
N TYR A 88 -13.67 14.60 -20.25
CA TYR A 88 -14.81 15.28 -20.85
C TYR A 88 -15.37 16.32 -19.89
N ASP A 89 -15.46 17.56 -20.37
CA ASP A 89 -16.08 18.68 -19.65
C ASP A 89 -17.59 18.61 -19.85
N LEU A 90 -18.32 18.25 -18.81
CA LEU A 90 -19.79 18.14 -18.84
C LEU A 90 -20.49 19.49 -18.93
N GLU A 91 -19.85 20.57 -18.48
CA GLU A 91 -20.42 21.93 -18.49
C GLU A 91 -20.34 22.54 -19.89
N HIS A 92 -19.20 22.38 -20.57
CA HIS A 92 -18.96 22.97 -21.87
C HIS A 92 -19.11 21.99 -23.03
N HIS A 93 -19.53 20.73 -22.78
CA HIS A 93 -19.77 19.68 -23.78
C HIS A 93 -18.59 19.44 -24.74
N LYS A 94 -17.36 19.49 -24.24
CA LYS A 94 -16.13 19.36 -25.04
C LYS A 94 -15.07 18.53 -24.31
N ARG A 95 -13.97 18.27 -25.00
CA ARG A 95 -12.81 17.67 -24.35
C ARG A 95 -12.29 18.59 -23.25
N GLY A 96 -12.22 18.07 -22.00
CA GLY A 96 -11.66 18.71 -20.84
C GLY A 96 -10.22 18.28 -20.55
N ILE A 97 -9.71 18.75 -19.42
CA ILE A 97 -8.44 18.32 -18.84
C ILE A 97 -8.65 16.98 -18.16
N ARG A 98 -7.74 16.02 -18.41
CA ARG A 98 -7.80 14.70 -17.77
C ARG A 98 -7.78 14.83 -16.26
N ASN A 99 -8.70 14.10 -15.60
CA ASN A 99 -8.87 14.06 -14.13
C ASN A 99 -9.02 15.43 -13.45
N GLN A 100 -9.56 16.41 -14.16
CA GLN A 100 -9.79 17.77 -13.64
C GLN A 100 -10.54 17.77 -12.30
N TYR A 101 -11.61 16.98 -12.20
CA TYR A 101 -12.45 16.92 -10.98
C TYR A 101 -11.69 16.33 -9.80
N LEU A 102 -10.94 15.24 -10.01
CA LEU A 102 -10.09 14.65 -8.97
C LEU A 102 -9.00 15.64 -8.51
N THR A 103 -8.36 16.34 -9.46
CA THR A 103 -7.34 17.36 -9.13
C THR A 103 -7.94 18.45 -8.26
N SER A 104 -9.10 18.98 -8.62
CA SER A 104 -9.78 20.05 -7.85
C SER A 104 -10.17 19.58 -6.44
N SER A 105 -10.74 18.38 -6.33
CA SER A 105 -11.11 17.78 -5.04
C SER A 105 -9.90 17.51 -4.15
N MET A 106 -8.81 17.01 -4.74
CA MET A 106 -7.58 16.73 -4.01
C MET A 106 -6.89 18.03 -3.56
N ASN A 107 -6.85 19.06 -4.40
CA ASN A 107 -6.32 20.38 -4.02
C ASN A 107 -7.08 20.95 -2.80
N LEU A 108 -8.41 20.81 -2.80
CA LEU A 108 -9.23 21.22 -1.67
C LEU A 108 -8.89 20.42 -0.39
N LEU A 109 -8.79 19.11 -0.51
CA LEU A 109 -8.48 18.21 0.63
C LEU A 109 -7.10 18.50 1.22
N LEU A 110 -6.10 18.72 0.37
CA LEU A 110 -4.71 18.88 0.78
C LEU A 110 -4.31 20.34 1.06
N ASN A 111 -5.17 21.29 0.70
CA ASN A 111 -4.85 22.74 0.69
C ASN A 111 -3.57 23.02 -0.14
N SER A 112 -3.49 22.40 -1.33
CA SER A 112 -2.36 22.54 -2.28
C SER A 112 -2.72 23.41 -3.47
N GLU A 113 -1.71 24.01 -4.12
CA GLU A 113 -1.92 24.79 -5.34
C GLU A 113 -2.29 23.90 -6.53
N ASN A 114 -1.60 22.78 -6.68
CA ASN A 114 -1.88 21.79 -7.73
C ASN A 114 -1.47 20.37 -7.32
N VAL A 115 -2.04 19.38 -8.02
CA VAL A 115 -1.79 17.93 -7.78
C VAL A 115 -1.69 17.18 -9.11
N CYS A 116 -0.86 16.16 -9.16
CA CYS A 116 -0.87 15.17 -10.21
C CYS A 116 -0.69 13.73 -9.68
N PHE A 117 -1.03 12.75 -10.51
CA PHE A 117 -1.13 11.35 -10.13
C PHE A 117 -0.31 10.47 -11.07
N VAL A 118 0.46 9.56 -10.50
CA VAL A 118 1.28 8.58 -11.20
C VAL A 118 1.08 7.18 -10.61
N ASN A 119 1.64 6.15 -11.22
CA ASN A 119 1.38 4.74 -10.88
C ASN A 119 1.71 4.35 -9.43
N ASN A 120 2.70 4.97 -8.81
CA ASN A 120 3.13 4.72 -7.44
C ASN A 120 4.06 5.83 -6.94
N ASN A 121 4.39 5.82 -5.64
CA ASN A 121 5.23 6.88 -5.06
C ASN A 121 6.70 6.85 -5.52
N ALA A 122 7.24 5.71 -5.91
CA ALA A 122 8.57 5.63 -6.52
C ALA A 122 8.61 6.39 -7.85
N ALA A 123 7.55 6.25 -8.67
CA ALA A 123 7.37 7.02 -9.89
C ALA A 123 7.19 8.52 -9.61
N SER A 124 6.53 8.89 -8.49
CA SER A 124 6.41 10.29 -8.04
C SER A 124 7.79 10.92 -7.84
N LEU A 125 8.63 10.27 -7.06
CA LEU A 125 9.98 10.77 -6.78
C LEU A 125 10.81 10.84 -8.07
N PHE A 126 10.85 9.76 -8.85
CA PHE A 126 11.65 9.70 -10.07
C PHE A 126 11.27 10.80 -11.07
N ILE A 127 9.97 10.91 -11.43
CA ILE A 127 9.53 11.90 -12.42
C ILE A 127 9.71 13.34 -11.93
N THR A 128 9.57 13.58 -10.62
CA THR A 128 9.84 14.89 -10.02
C THR A 128 11.31 15.27 -10.17
N LEU A 129 12.22 14.38 -9.79
CA LEU A 129 13.67 14.63 -9.86
C LEU A 129 14.15 14.76 -11.30
N GLU A 130 13.67 13.92 -12.20
CA GLU A 130 13.98 13.95 -13.62
C GLU A 130 13.50 15.26 -14.27
N THR A 131 12.28 15.70 -13.94
CA THR A 131 11.72 16.96 -14.43
C THR A 131 12.55 18.16 -13.95
N ILE A 132 12.88 18.22 -12.66
CA ILE A 132 13.69 19.31 -12.10
C ILE A 132 15.07 19.37 -12.78
N LYS A 133 15.70 18.24 -13.02
CA LYS A 133 16.96 18.17 -13.75
C LYS A 133 16.84 18.73 -15.17
N GLN A 134 15.75 18.42 -15.89
CA GLN A 134 15.56 18.89 -17.26
C GLN A 134 15.22 20.38 -17.35
N THR A 135 14.45 20.89 -16.39
CA THR A 135 13.90 22.27 -16.43
C THR A 135 14.74 23.30 -15.67
N SER A 136 15.81 22.86 -14.98
CA SER A 136 16.67 23.72 -14.17
C SER A 136 18.15 23.27 -14.23
N ASN A 137 19.03 24.08 -13.63
CA ASN A 137 20.46 23.76 -13.53
C ASN A 137 20.79 22.85 -12.33
N ILE A 138 19.80 22.19 -11.72
CA ILE A 138 20.01 21.33 -10.55
C ILE A 138 20.82 20.10 -10.94
N LYS A 139 21.82 19.79 -10.11
CA LYS A 139 22.76 18.68 -10.32
C LYS A 139 22.76 17.64 -9.21
N SER A 140 22.25 18.01 -8.03
CA SER A 140 22.29 17.13 -6.87
C SER A 140 21.08 17.26 -5.95
N VAL A 141 20.86 16.20 -5.16
CA VAL A 141 19.86 16.10 -4.11
C VAL A 141 20.60 15.99 -2.78
N ILE A 142 20.33 16.88 -1.84
CA ILE A 142 20.86 16.82 -0.48
C ILE A 142 19.81 16.18 0.43
N ILE A 143 20.20 15.10 1.13
CA ILE A 143 19.34 14.33 2.01
C ILE A 143 20.09 13.90 3.28
N SER A 144 19.39 13.76 4.40
CA SER A 144 19.96 13.17 5.61
C SER A 144 20.31 11.70 5.40
N ARG A 145 21.48 11.26 5.85
CA ARG A 145 21.88 9.85 5.82
C ARG A 145 20.88 8.95 6.57
N GLY A 146 20.29 9.43 7.66
CA GLY A 146 19.27 8.72 8.42
C GLY A 146 17.91 8.58 7.69
N GLU A 147 17.74 9.24 6.54
CA GLU A 147 16.53 9.19 5.71
C GLU A 147 16.74 8.39 4.42
N ILE A 148 17.91 7.78 4.23
CA ILE A 148 18.19 6.88 3.10
C ILE A 148 17.57 5.53 3.40
N ILE A 149 16.47 5.26 2.73
CA ILE A 149 15.65 4.07 2.96
C ILE A 149 15.81 3.02 1.85
N GLU A 150 15.64 1.75 2.25
CA GLU A 150 15.32 0.65 1.35
C GLU A 150 13.93 0.12 1.73
N ILE A 151 13.05 -0.04 0.74
CA ILE A 151 11.70 -0.60 0.89
C ILE A 151 11.67 -1.96 0.18
N GLY A 152 10.72 -2.81 0.55
CA GLY A 152 10.56 -4.15 -0.04
C GLY A 152 10.56 -4.15 -1.57
N GLY A 153 11.09 -5.23 -2.18
CA GLY A 153 11.26 -5.33 -3.63
C GLY A 153 12.51 -4.65 -4.18
N SER A 154 13.54 -4.45 -3.35
CA SER A 154 14.82 -3.84 -3.74
C SER A 154 14.71 -2.37 -4.16
N TYR A 155 13.67 -1.65 -3.71
CA TYR A 155 13.59 -0.20 -3.90
C TYR A 155 14.58 0.48 -2.97
N ARG A 156 15.66 0.99 -3.54
CA ARG A 156 16.70 1.76 -2.85
C ARG A 156 16.64 3.21 -3.29
N LEU A 157 16.41 4.09 -2.34
CA LEU A 157 16.30 5.52 -2.59
C LEU A 157 17.51 6.11 -3.34
N PRO A 158 18.78 5.79 -3.00
CA PRO A 158 19.95 6.25 -3.75
C PRO A 158 19.88 5.90 -5.24
N GLU A 159 19.51 4.66 -5.57
CA GLU A 159 19.44 4.18 -6.95
C GLU A 159 18.39 4.95 -7.77
N ILE A 160 17.26 5.30 -7.16
CA ILE A 160 16.21 6.12 -7.81
C ILE A 160 16.71 7.55 -8.07
N ILE A 161 17.37 8.16 -7.09
CA ILE A 161 17.94 9.51 -7.25
C ILE A 161 18.98 9.51 -8.36
N GLU A 162 19.91 8.55 -8.36
CA GLU A 162 20.95 8.45 -9.38
C GLU A 162 20.39 8.11 -10.77
N SER A 163 19.34 7.28 -10.85
CA SER A 163 18.65 6.97 -12.10
C SER A 163 17.97 8.18 -12.73
N SER A 164 17.57 9.19 -11.93
CA SER A 164 17.11 10.50 -12.45
C SER A 164 18.26 11.32 -13.07
N GLY A 165 19.52 10.87 -12.87
CA GLY A 165 20.74 11.54 -13.30
C GLY A 165 21.17 12.71 -12.42
N LEU A 166 20.59 12.86 -11.22
CA LEU A 166 21.06 13.74 -10.16
C LEU A 166 22.05 13.01 -9.25
N LYS A 167 23.00 13.74 -8.67
CA LYS A 167 23.96 13.20 -7.71
C LYS A 167 23.38 13.24 -6.30
N LEU A 168 23.47 12.11 -5.60
CA LEU A 168 23.14 12.07 -4.18
C LEU A 168 24.22 12.76 -3.34
N LYS A 169 23.81 13.60 -2.38
CA LYS A 169 24.63 14.24 -1.36
C LYS A 169 24.08 13.96 0.02
N GLU A 170 24.71 13.04 0.73
CA GLU A 170 24.34 12.68 2.09
C GLU A 170 24.88 13.71 3.09
N VAL A 171 24.06 14.04 4.11
CA VAL A 171 24.47 14.90 5.23
C VAL A 171 24.18 14.24 6.56
N GLY A 172 24.93 14.61 7.60
CA GLY A 172 24.81 14.04 8.94
C GLY A 172 25.28 12.59 9.04
N THR A 173 24.72 11.88 10.01
CA THR A 173 24.98 10.46 10.31
C THR A 173 23.67 9.67 10.31
N THR A 174 23.75 8.35 10.51
CA THR A 174 22.55 7.48 10.52
C THR A 174 21.48 7.93 11.51
N ASN A 175 21.88 8.35 12.70
CA ASN A 175 20.95 8.69 13.78
C ASN A 175 20.87 10.20 14.10
N LYS A 176 21.77 11.01 13.54
CA LYS A 176 21.83 12.43 13.88
C LYS A 176 22.20 13.29 12.69
N THR A 177 21.31 14.26 12.38
CA THR A 177 21.55 15.30 11.37
C THR A 177 21.15 16.66 11.96
N ASP A 178 22.02 17.64 11.82
CA ASP A 178 21.79 19.03 12.22
C ASP A 178 21.58 19.91 11.00
N ILE A 179 20.87 21.03 11.17
CA ILE A 179 20.64 21.99 10.09
C ILE A 179 21.97 22.54 9.52
N LYS A 180 23.03 22.60 10.33
CA LYS A 180 24.38 23.01 9.89
C LYS A 180 25.01 22.04 8.88
N ASP A 181 24.64 20.77 8.93
CA ASP A 181 25.11 19.76 7.96
C ASP A 181 24.54 20.04 6.58
N TYR A 182 23.24 20.34 6.51
CA TYR A 182 22.58 20.80 5.28
C TYR A 182 23.15 22.10 4.77
N GLU A 183 23.36 23.09 5.64
CA GLU A 183 23.93 24.38 5.26
C GLU A 183 25.34 24.26 4.68
N LYS A 184 26.19 23.42 5.29
CA LYS A 184 27.54 23.13 4.76
C LYS A 184 27.47 22.48 3.38
N ALA A 185 26.56 21.54 3.18
CA ALA A 185 26.39 20.88 1.89
C ALA A 185 25.91 21.85 0.80
N LEU A 186 24.95 22.72 1.10
CA LEU A 186 24.44 23.74 0.18
C LEU A 186 25.53 24.73 -0.26
N LYS A 187 26.40 25.19 0.67
CA LYS A 187 27.53 26.05 0.34
C LYS A 187 28.48 25.42 -0.68
N SER A 188 28.66 24.11 -0.60
CA SER A 188 29.55 23.36 -1.51
C SER A 188 28.83 22.87 -2.78
N ASN A 189 27.51 22.83 -2.79
CA ASN A 189 26.68 22.36 -3.90
C ASN A 189 25.48 23.28 -4.09
N PRO A 190 25.66 24.50 -4.62
CA PRO A 190 24.59 25.49 -4.75
C PRO A 190 23.49 25.07 -5.73
N ASP A 191 23.84 24.24 -6.73
CA ASP A 191 22.91 23.69 -7.72
C ASP A 191 22.22 22.43 -7.16
N SER A 192 21.58 22.52 -6.00
CA SER A 192 20.95 21.37 -5.32
C SER A 192 19.52 21.65 -4.92
N ILE A 193 18.76 20.57 -4.70
CA ILE A 193 17.49 20.60 -3.96
C ILE A 193 17.69 19.97 -2.58
N LEU A 194 16.82 20.31 -1.65
CA LEU A 194 16.67 19.61 -0.38
C LEU A 194 15.57 18.56 -0.51
N LEU A 195 15.87 17.32 -0.14
CA LEU A 195 14.91 16.24 -0.05
C LEU A 195 14.79 15.79 1.40
N LYS A 196 13.61 15.90 1.97
CA LYS A 196 13.22 15.26 3.23
C LYS A 196 12.52 13.97 2.89
N VAL A 197 12.88 12.88 3.57
CA VAL A 197 12.19 11.59 3.42
C VAL A 197 11.71 11.14 4.79
N HIS A 198 10.40 10.91 4.90
CA HIS A 198 9.83 10.38 6.12
C HIS A 198 10.13 8.89 6.25
N ARG A 199 10.64 8.48 7.42
CA ARG A 199 10.95 7.08 7.71
C ARG A 199 9.68 6.29 8.04
N SER A 200 8.86 6.03 7.03
CA SER A 200 7.57 5.36 7.22
C SER A 200 7.67 3.86 7.53
N ASN A 201 8.82 3.22 7.30
CA ASN A 201 9.00 1.76 7.38
C ASN A 201 10.00 1.29 8.45
N PHE A 202 10.64 2.20 9.17
CA PHE A 202 11.49 1.90 10.34
C PHE A 202 11.59 3.10 11.26
N SER A 203 11.95 2.87 12.51
CA SER A 203 12.26 3.92 13.49
C SER A 203 13.71 3.88 13.94
N ILE A 204 14.22 5.02 14.42
CA ILE A 204 15.52 5.12 15.10
C ILE A 204 15.25 5.61 16.50
N GLU A 205 15.55 4.76 17.49
CA GLU A 205 15.39 5.07 18.90
C GLU A 205 16.71 5.51 19.57
N GLY A 206 16.61 6.20 20.70
CA GLY A 206 17.76 6.65 21.49
C GLY A 206 18.27 8.02 21.08
N PHE A 207 19.59 8.20 20.94
CA PHE A 207 20.22 9.47 20.56
C PHE A 207 19.99 9.81 19.08
N ALA A 208 18.73 10.04 18.71
CA ALA A 208 18.35 10.44 17.37
C ALA A 208 18.05 11.94 17.32
N LYS A 209 18.41 12.58 16.19
CA LYS A 209 18.02 13.96 15.87
C LYS A 209 17.81 14.07 14.38
N GLU A 210 16.68 14.65 14.01
CA GLU A 210 16.38 14.98 12.62
C GLU A 210 16.05 16.46 12.48
N VAL A 211 16.12 16.96 11.24
CA VAL A 211 15.80 18.35 10.90
C VAL A 211 14.36 18.38 10.42
N SER A 212 13.56 19.27 10.99
CA SER A 212 12.16 19.47 10.61
C SER A 212 12.01 20.17 9.26
N ILE A 213 10.82 20.03 8.64
CA ILE A 213 10.48 20.77 7.41
C ILE A 213 10.61 22.28 7.62
N LYS A 214 10.17 22.83 8.76
CA LYS A 214 10.28 24.26 9.08
C LYS A 214 11.72 24.78 9.09
N GLU A 215 12.63 24.00 9.68
CA GLU A 215 14.05 24.33 9.69
C GLU A 215 14.64 24.28 8.25
N LEU A 216 14.30 23.20 7.51
CA LEU A 216 14.72 23.07 6.11
C LEU A 216 14.14 24.19 5.23
N LYS A 217 12.89 24.63 5.47
CA LYS A 217 12.28 25.75 4.73
C LYS A 217 13.02 27.06 4.98
N THR A 218 13.43 27.32 6.21
CA THR A 218 14.25 28.52 6.53
C THR A 218 15.54 28.50 5.71
N LEU A 219 16.17 27.33 5.63
CA LEU A 219 17.42 27.17 4.88
C LEU A 219 17.18 27.25 3.35
N SER A 220 16.14 26.58 2.86
CA SER A 220 15.70 26.60 1.46
C SER A 220 15.47 28.03 0.97
N THR A 221 14.79 28.85 1.77
CA THR A 221 14.54 30.26 1.47
C THR A 221 15.85 31.06 1.44
N LYS A 222 16.74 30.87 2.43
CA LYS A 222 18.03 31.57 2.52
C LYS A 222 18.93 31.30 1.30
N TYR A 223 18.92 30.06 0.79
CA TYR A 223 19.77 29.64 -0.33
C TYR A 223 19.03 29.61 -1.67
N ASN A 224 17.75 29.98 -1.69
CA ASN A 224 16.87 29.96 -2.87
C ASN A 224 16.86 28.58 -3.58
N VAL A 225 16.73 27.51 -2.81
CA VAL A 225 16.65 26.13 -3.30
C VAL A 225 15.27 25.54 -3.02
N LYS A 226 14.85 24.54 -3.80
CA LYS A 226 13.57 23.87 -3.60
C LYS A 226 13.67 22.85 -2.45
N LEU A 227 12.54 22.66 -1.73
CA LEU A 227 12.38 21.70 -0.66
C LEU A 227 11.27 20.71 -1.01
N PHE A 228 11.63 19.44 -1.19
CA PHE A 228 10.68 18.36 -1.47
C PHE A 228 10.57 17.42 -0.27
N HIS A 229 9.37 16.91 -0.05
CA HIS A 229 9.12 15.94 1.02
C HIS A 229 8.52 14.65 0.45
N ASP A 230 9.28 13.57 0.49
CA ASP A 230 8.76 12.21 0.29
C ASP A 230 8.17 11.70 1.61
N LEU A 231 6.88 11.93 1.81
CA LEU A 231 6.14 11.54 3.01
C LEU A 231 5.85 10.04 3.03
N GLY A 232 5.57 9.46 1.87
CA GLY A 232 5.35 8.03 1.69
C GLY A 232 4.04 7.49 2.27
N SER A 233 3.68 7.80 3.51
CA SER A 233 2.54 7.21 4.23
C SER A 233 1.16 7.72 3.79
N GLY A 234 1.06 9.01 3.44
CA GLY A 234 -0.19 9.60 2.94
C GLY A 234 -1.25 9.83 4.00
N LEU A 235 -0.86 10.24 5.20
CA LEU A 235 -1.80 10.69 6.22
C LEU A 235 -2.39 12.04 5.80
N VAL A 236 -3.71 12.09 5.56
CA VAL A 236 -4.44 13.30 5.12
C VAL A 236 -5.59 13.68 6.05
N VAL A 237 -5.81 12.91 7.10
CA VAL A 237 -6.89 13.13 8.07
C VAL A 237 -6.54 14.33 8.96
N ASP A 238 -7.53 15.16 9.25
CA ASP A 238 -7.38 16.32 10.12
C ASP A 238 -6.96 15.90 11.54
N ARG A 239 -5.98 16.57 12.13
CA ARG A 239 -5.53 16.33 13.52
C ARG A 239 -6.70 16.42 14.50
N LYS A 240 -7.57 17.39 14.35
CA LYS A 240 -8.76 17.53 15.22
C LYS A 240 -9.66 16.31 15.18
N PHE A 241 -9.78 15.66 14.03
CA PHE A 241 -10.53 14.42 13.93
C PHE A 241 -9.81 13.29 14.70
N LEU A 242 -8.48 13.12 14.52
CA LEU A 242 -7.71 12.12 15.26
C LEU A 242 -7.77 12.34 16.77
N ASP A 243 -7.62 13.57 17.22
CA ASP A 243 -7.74 13.97 18.64
C ASP A 243 -9.12 13.62 19.19
N SER A 244 -10.18 13.86 18.41
CA SER A 244 -11.58 13.54 18.80
C SER A 244 -11.84 12.04 18.96
N GLN A 245 -11.01 11.21 18.35
CA GLN A 245 -11.09 9.74 18.45
C GLN A 245 -10.18 9.17 19.55
N GLU A 246 -9.45 10.04 20.29
CA GLU A 246 -8.51 9.65 21.35
C GLU A 246 -7.40 8.69 20.85
N ILE A 247 -6.99 8.84 19.57
CA ILE A 247 -6.00 7.95 18.94
C ILE A 247 -4.65 8.63 18.85
N ASN A 248 -3.77 8.36 19.79
CA ASN A 248 -2.46 9.01 19.91
C ASN A 248 -1.35 8.32 19.08
N ILE A 249 -1.66 7.21 18.40
CA ILE A 249 -0.63 6.49 17.61
C ILE A 249 -0.10 7.30 16.43
N PHE A 250 -0.83 8.32 15.98
CA PHE A 250 -0.47 9.19 14.86
C PHE A 250 0.28 10.46 15.24
N ASP A 251 0.57 10.71 16.53
CA ASP A 251 1.18 11.97 17.00
C ASP A 251 2.52 12.28 16.33
N SER A 252 3.29 11.25 16.01
CA SER A 252 4.59 11.37 15.32
C SER A 252 4.52 11.25 13.80
N GLU A 253 3.34 10.94 13.24
CA GLU A 253 3.15 10.77 11.80
C GLU A 253 2.72 12.09 11.18
N PRO A 254 3.50 12.72 10.29
CA PRO A 254 3.15 14.00 9.69
C PRO A 254 2.01 13.85 8.69
N THR A 255 1.11 14.83 8.62
CA THR A 255 0.10 14.90 7.57
C THR A 255 0.65 15.59 6.32
N VAL A 256 0.01 15.35 5.18
CA VAL A 256 0.35 16.03 3.91
C VAL A 256 0.15 17.54 4.06
N GLN A 257 -0.95 17.96 4.70
CA GLN A 257 -1.29 19.35 4.92
C GLN A 257 -0.25 20.07 5.81
N GLU A 258 0.18 19.41 6.90
CA GLU A 258 1.24 19.95 7.75
C GLU A 258 2.54 20.15 6.96
N SER A 259 2.93 19.15 6.16
CA SER A 259 4.15 19.23 5.35
C SER A 259 4.12 20.37 4.33
N LEU A 260 2.98 20.63 3.70
CA LEU A 260 2.79 21.77 2.79
C LEU A 260 2.81 23.12 3.55
N THR A 261 2.08 23.18 4.68
CA THR A 261 1.99 24.38 5.53
C THR A 261 3.35 24.75 6.14
N ASP A 262 4.15 23.73 6.51
CA ASP A 262 5.50 23.91 7.05
C ASP A 262 6.52 24.33 5.99
N GLY A 263 6.13 24.30 4.71
CA GLY A 263 6.83 24.96 3.62
C GLY A 263 7.48 24.04 2.60
N SER A 264 7.11 22.78 2.52
CA SER A 264 7.51 21.94 1.39
C SER A 264 6.98 22.50 0.08
N ASP A 265 7.83 22.60 -0.95
CA ASP A 265 7.41 23.05 -2.27
C ASP A 265 6.64 21.94 -3.00
N LEU A 266 6.99 20.66 -2.75
CA LEU A 266 6.24 19.48 -3.18
C LEU A 266 6.22 18.46 -2.05
N VAL A 267 5.09 17.74 -1.93
CA VAL A 267 4.93 16.55 -1.08
C VAL A 267 4.52 15.38 -1.95
N MET A 268 5.10 14.21 -1.71
CA MET A 268 4.81 12.98 -2.44
C MET A 268 4.38 11.89 -1.48
N PHE A 269 3.37 11.10 -1.85
CA PHE A 269 2.89 9.99 -1.01
C PHE A 269 2.20 8.88 -1.79
N SER A 270 2.02 7.72 -1.13
CA SER A 270 1.35 6.54 -1.68
C SER A 270 -0.14 6.55 -1.39
N GLY A 271 -0.97 6.26 -2.40
CA GLY A 271 -2.43 6.17 -2.24
C GLY A 271 -2.90 4.93 -1.47
N ASP A 272 -2.11 3.85 -1.46
CA ASP A 272 -2.46 2.53 -0.90
C ASP A 272 -1.95 2.28 0.53
N LYS A 273 -1.58 3.35 1.23
CA LYS A 273 -1.18 3.30 2.65
C LYS A 273 -2.24 3.98 3.52
N LEU A 274 -1.86 4.95 4.38
CA LEU A 274 -2.81 5.64 5.28
C LEU A 274 -3.87 6.46 4.53
N PHE A 275 -3.60 6.87 3.30
CA PHE A 275 -4.62 7.49 2.44
C PHE A 275 -5.80 6.52 2.17
N GLY A 276 -5.57 5.20 2.19
CA GLY A 276 -6.62 4.19 2.19
C GLY A 276 -7.31 3.96 0.85
N SER A 277 -6.60 4.16 -0.25
CA SER A 277 -7.11 3.98 -1.62
C SER A 277 -6.30 2.93 -2.39
N VAL A 278 -6.35 3.00 -3.70
CA VAL A 278 -5.56 2.16 -4.62
C VAL A 278 -4.12 2.62 -4.69
N GLN A 279 -3.23 1.72 -5.17
CA GLN A 279 -1.85 2.10 -5.44
C GLN A 279 -1.80 3.22 -6.46
N ALA A 280 -1.25 4.35 -6.03
CA ALA A 280 -0.93 5.51 -6.83
C ALA A 280 0.17 6.31 -6.14
N GLY A 281 0.90 7.10 -6.89
CA GLY A 281 1.73 8.17 -6.37
C GLY A 281 0.99 9.50 -6.53
N VAL A 282 0.91 10.26 -5.47
CA VAL A 282 0.33 11.60 -5.46
C VAL A 282 1.44 12.60 -5.27
N ILE A 283 1.49 13.63 -6.11
CA ILE A 283 2.45 14.74 -6.04
C ILE A 283 1.64 16.01 -5.88
N ALA A 284 1.77 16.67 -4.75
CA ALA A 284 1.01 17.88 -4.40
C ALA A 284 1.93 19.03 -4.00
N GLY A 285 1.59 20.25 -4.37
CA GLY A 285 2.32 21.44 -3.95
C GLY A 285 2.23 22.60 -4.93
N LYS A 286 3.36 23.24 -5.20
CA LYS A 286 3.45 24.45 -6.04
C LYS A 286 3.00 24.19 -7.47
N GLU A 287 2.15 25.10 -7.99
CA GLU A 287 1.54 24.97 -9.32
C GLU A 287 2.59 24.84 -10.43
N ASP A 288 3.61 25.70 -10.42
CA ASP A 288 4.68 25.73 -11.43
C ASP A 288 5.45 24.41 -11.50
N LEU A 289 5.71 23.78 -10.35
CA LEU A 289 6.41 22.51 -10.26
C LEU A 289 5.53 21.34 -10.74
N VAL A 290 4.28 21.29 -10.31
CA VAL A 290 3.33 20.24 -10.71
C VAL A 290 3.03 20.35 -12.21
N GLU A 291 2.84 21.54 -12.77
CA GLU A 291 2.67 21.72 -14.20
C GLU A 291 3.93 21.33 -14.99
N GLY A 292 5.11 21.65 -14.47
CA GLY A 292 6.37 21.17 -15.05
C GLY A 292 6.40 19.64 -15.17
N ILE A 293 5.97 18.93 -14.12
CA ILE A 293 5.90 17.45 -14.11
C ILE A 293 4.86 16.95 -15.12
N LYS A 294 3.66 17.54 -15.18
CA LYS A 294 2.61 17.16 -16.14
C LYS A 294 3.05 17.35 -17.60
N ASN A 295 3.87 18.36 -17.86
CA ASN A 295 4.40 18.68 -19.18
C ASN A 295 5.63 17.86 -19.57
N ASN A 296 6.24 17.11 -18.63
CA ASN A 296 7.34 16.21 -18.96
C ASN A 296 6.85 15.08 -19.87
N PRO A 297 7.51 14.80 -21.02
CA PRO A 297 7.11 13.72 -21.94
C PRO A 297 6.99 12.35 -21.25
N LEU A 298 7.83 12.07 -20.25
CA LEU A 298 7.80 10.81 -19.50
C LEU A 298 6.58 10.70 -18.58
N PHE A 299 5.93 11.81 -18.20
CA PHE A 299 4.71 11.76 -17.38
C PHE A 299 3.63 10.87 -18.00
N ARG A 300 3.55 10.82 -19.34
CA ARG A 300 2.61 9.96 -20.04
C ARG A 300 2.82 8.47 -19.75
N THR A 301 4.06 8.04 -19.53
CA THR A 301 4.40 6.65 -19.23
C THR A 301 4.01 6.24 -17.81
N TYR A 302 3.88 7.21 -16.90
CA TYR A 302 3.51 7.01 -15.50
C TYR A 302 2.03 7.30 -15.21
N ARG A 303 1.23 7.64 -16.21
CA ARG A 303 -0.19 8.01 -16.03
C ARG A 303 -1.01 6.85 -15.45
N CYS A 304 -1.81 7.18 -14.42
CA CYS A 304 -2.79 6.27 -13.87
C CYS A 304 -3.88 5.90 -14.89
N SER A 305 -4.37 4.66 -14.82
CA SER A 305 -5.54 4.22 -15.59
C SER A 305 -6.82 4.92 -15.10
N PRO A 306 -7.91 4.92 -15.92
CA PRO A 306 -9.21 5.43 -15.48
C PRO A 306 -9.72 4.77 -14.19
N LEU A 307 -9.52 3.46 -14.04
CA LEU A 307 -9.88 2.71 -12.85
C LEU A 307 -9.24 3.30 -11.58
N ILE A 308 -7.92 3.53 -11.61
CA ILE A 308 -7.18 4.10 -10.48
C ILE A 308 -7.70 5.50 -10.13
N LEU A 309 -7.88 6.35 -11.14
CA LEU A 309 -8.34 7.73 -10.94
C LEU A 309 -9.77 7.78 -10.38
N PHE A 310 -10.64 6.87 -10.81
CA PHE A 310 -11.99 6.76 -10.29
C PHE A 310 -12.00 6.35 -8.80
N GLU A 311 -11.22 5.34 -8.42
CA GLU A 311 -11.16 4.91 -7.03
C GLU A 311 -10.46 5.94 -6.11
N LEU A 312 -9.48 6.69 -6.62
CA LEU A 312 -8.93 7.85 -5.90
C LEU A 312 -10.01 8.91 -5.68
N GLN A 313 -10.84 9.24 -6.68
CA GLN A 313 -11.94 10.19 -6.55
C GLN A 313 -12.94 9.73 -5.49
N ASN A 314 -13.32 8.44 -5.49
CA ASN A 314 -14.22 7.88 -4.49
C ASN A 314 -13.66 8.03 -3.07
N THR A 315 -12.36 7.82 -2.89
CA THR A 315 -11.70 7.98 -1.59
C THR A 315 -11.65 9.44 -1.17
N VAL A 316 -11.28 10.35 -2.08
CA VAL A 316 -11.26 11.81 -1.82
C VAL A 316 -12.65 12.32 -1.43
N ASN A 317 -13.69 11.88 -2.11
CA ASN A 317 -15.07 12.27 -1.79
C ASN A 317 -15.42 11.92 -0.33
N LYS A 318 -15.03 10.73 0.15
CA LYS A 318 -15.26 10.33 1.55
C LYS A 318 -14.57 11.27 2.54
N TYR A 319 -13.34 11.69 2.26
CA TYR A 319 -12.65 12.67 3.10
C TYR A 319 -13.33 14.04 3.08
N ILE A 320 -13.77 14.52 1.91
CA ILE A 320 -14.48 15.81 1.78
C ILE A 320 -15.84 15.76 2.50
N GLU A 321 -16.54 14.64 2.41
CA GLU A 321 -17.83 14.40 3.07
C GLU A 321 -17.70 14.11 4.57
N LYS A 322 -16.50 14.05 5.12
CA LYS A 322 -16.22 13.68 6.52
C LYS A 322 -16.70 12.28 6.89
N ASN A 323 -16.62 11.36 5.95
CA ASN A 323 -17.01 9.95 6.08
C ASN A 323 -15.78 9.02 6.07
N GLU A 324 -14.71 9.40 6.78
CA GLU A 324 -13.46 8.66 6.86
C GLU A 324 -13.66 7.21 7.30
N ILE A 325 -14.67 6.98 8.15
CA ILE A 325 -15.03 5.65 8.66
C ILE A 325 -15.45 4.67 7.54
N ASP A 326 -15.89 5.18 6.38
CA ASP A 326 -16.24 4.36 5.22
C ASP A 326 -15.04 3.93 4.38
N ILE A 327 -13.85 4.43 4.70
CA ILE A 327 -12.59 3.98 4.14
C ILE A 327 -12.11 2.78 4.96
N PRO A 328 -11.89 1.59 4.36
CA PRO A 328 -11.63 0.37 5.11
C PRO A 328 -10.50 0.43 6.12
N ILE A 329 -9.39 1.10 5.78
CA ILE A 329 -8.26 1.24 6.73
C ILE A 329 -8.66 2.07 7.94
N TRP A 330 -9.40 3.18 7.74
CA TRP A 330 -9.86 4.03 8.83
C TRP A 330 -10.92 3.34 9.68
N ASN A 331 -11.82 2.57 9.07
CA ASN A 331 -12.74 1.71 9.83
C ASN A 331 -12.00 0.77 10.78
N SER A 332 -10.95 0.11 10.30
CA SER A 332 -10.15 -0.83 11.09
C SER A 332 -9.34 -0.12 12.20
N LEU A 333 -8.75 1.05 11.89
CA LEU A 333 -7.96 1.84 12.83
C LEU A 333 -8.82 2.44 13.95
N LEU A 334 -10.03 2.92 13.61
CA LEU A 334 -10.97 3.57 14.54
C LEU A 334 -11.82 2.58 15.34
N MET A 335 -11.69 1.28 15.07
CA MET A 335 -12.47 0.26 15.79
C MET A 335 -11.92 0.11 17.23
N THR A 336 -12.75 0.43 18.24
CA THR A 336 -12.35 0.29 19.64
C THR A 336 -12.16 -1.17 20.04
N TYR A 337 -11.42 -1.41 21.12
CA TYR A 337 -11.20 -2.75 21.65
C TYR A 337 -12.54 -3.46 21.93
N GLU A 338 -13.52 -2.77 22.52
CA GLU A 338 -14.82 -3.32 22.88
C GLU A 338 -15.62 -3.75 21.65
N LYS A 339 -15.57 -2.98 20.56
CA LYS A 339 -16.22 -3.34 19.28
C LYS A 339 -15.60 -4.60 18.68
N VAL A 340 -14.26 -4.71 18.71
CA VAL A 340 -13.58 -5.92 18.24
C VAL A 340 -13.91 -7.10 19.15
N LEU A 341 -13.93 -6.91 20.47
CA LEU A 341 -14.27 -7.96 21.43
C LEU A 341 -15.69 -8.48 21.23
N LEU A 342 -16.65 -7.60 21.00
CA LEU A 342 -18.04 -8.00 20.68
C LEU A 342 -18.07 -8.85 19.42
N ARG A 343 -17.34 -8.47 18.37
CA ARG A 343 -17.24 -9.22 17.11
C ARG A 343 -16.59 -10.58 17.32
N VAL A 344 -15.45 -10.64 18.03
CA VAL A 344 -14.72 -11.87 18.37
C VAL A 344 -15.63 -12.81 19.16
N ASN A 345 -16.35 -12.31 20.17
CA ASN A 345 -17.29 -13.12 20.96
C ASN A 345 -18.45 -13.70 20.11
N ASN A 346 -18.96 -12.92 19.15
CA ASN A 346 -20.03 -13.40 18.24
C ASN A 346 -19.55 -14.48 17.28
N ILE A 347 -18.29 -14.43 16.85
CA ILE A 347 -17.63 -15.46 16.04
C ILE A 347 -17.35 -16.70 16.89
N SER A 348 -16.71 -16.53 18.04
CA SER A 348 -16.32 -17.58 18.98
C SER A 348 -17.50 -18.48 19.39
N LYS A 349 -18.66 -17.89 19.70
CA LYS A 349 -19.88 -18.67 20.04
C LYS A 349 -20.34 -19.64 18.95
N LYS A 350 -19.87 -19.51 17.73
CA LYS A 350 -20.27 -20.31 16.56
C LYS A 350 -19.15 -21.22 16.04
N ILE A 351 -17.97 -21.16 16.65
CA ILE A 351 -16.85 -22.03 16.34
C ILE A 351 -16.90 -23.24 17.23
N THR A 352 -16.75 -24.43 16.63
CA THR A 352 -16.71 -25.74 17.32
C THR A 352 -15.29 -26.20 17.63
N THR A 353 -14.32 -25.70 16.88
CA THR A 353 -12.89 -25.97 17.11
C THR A 353 -12.44 -25.38 18.45
N ASP A 354 -11.62 -26.13 19.19
CA ASP A 354 -11.08 -25.66 20.49
C ASP A 354 -10.24 -24.40 20.29
N HIS A 355 -10.57 -23.35 21.02
CA HIS A 355 -9.95 -22.04 20.89
C HIS A 355 -10.06 -21.22 22.19
N LYS A 356 -9.23 -20.20 22.29
CA LYS A 356 -9.27 -19.21 23.38
C LYS A 356 -9.37 -17.81 22.82
N ILE A 357 -10.06 -16.94 23.53
CA ILE A 357 -9.99 -15.49 23.28
C ILE A 357 -8.92 -14.92 24.21
N THR A 358 -7.94 -14.24 23.64
CA THR A 358 -6.83 -13.62 24.39
C THR A 358 -6.57 -12.22 23.87
N ASP A 359 -5.86 -11.42 24.65
CA ASP A 359 -5.35 -10.15 24.17
C ASP A 359 -4.18 -10.36 23.20
N GLY A 360 -4.10 -9.49 22.21
CA GLY A 360 -3.06 -9.46 21.22
C GLY A 360 -2.84 -8.05 20.68
N GLU A 361 -2.03 -7.93 19.66
CA GLU A 361 -1.68 -6.66 19.04
C GLU A 361 -1.86 -6.76 17.53
N SER A 362 -2.66 -5.83 16.96
CA SER A 362 -2.70 -5.58 15.52
C SER A 362 -1.64 -4.57 15.13
N LEU A 363 -1.05 -4.76 13.95
CA LEU A 363 -0.03 -3.88 13.36
C LEU A 363 -0.65 -3.02 12.27
N ILE A 364 -0.15 -1.79 12.11
CA ILE A 364 -0.60 -0.95 10.99
C ILE A 364 -0.04 -1.50 9.69
N GLY A 365 1.28 -1.64 9.57
CA GLY A 365 1.91 -2.28 8.41
C GLY A 365 3.42 -2.13 8.40
N GLY A 366 4.12 -3.04 7.73
CA GLY A 366 5.59 -3.00 7.66
C GLY A 366 6.15 -1.83 6.84
N GLY A 367 5.34 -1.22 5.98
CA GLY A 367 5.74 -0.05 5.19
C GLY A 367 5.17 1.27 5.68
N THR A 368 4.50 1.26 6.86
CA THR A 368 3.85 2.44 7.44
C THR A 368 3.66 2.22 8.93
N MET A 369 4.31 3.04 9.76
CA MET A 369 4.21 3.01 11.22
C MET A 369 4.49 1.60 11.82
N PRO A 370 5.65 0.96 11.54
CA PRO A 370 5.91 -0.43 11.90
C PRO A 370 5.94 -0.68 13.41
N ASP A 371 6.25 0.35 14.19
CA ASP A 371 6.37 0.25 15.66
C ASP A 371 5.04 0.52 16.38
N LYS A 372 4.00 0.93 15.65
CA LYS A 372 2.71 1.25 16.23
C LYS A 372 1.81 0.03 16.24
N LYS A 373 1.26 -0.24 17.43
CA LYS A 373 0.43 -1.40 17.72
C LYS A 373 -0.91 -0.96 18.29
N LEU A 374 -1.94 -1.72 17.95
CA LEU A 374 -3.29 -1.55 18.47
C LEU A 374 -3.64 -2.77 19.32
N LEU A 375 -3.95 -2.56 20.58
CA LEU A 375 -4.47 -3.63 21.44
C LEU A 375 -5.76 -4.18 20.81
N THR A 376 -5.85 -5.51 20.71
CA THR A 376 -6.94 -6.18 20.04
C THR A 376 -7.23 -7.54 20.69
N PRO A 377 -8.48 -7.92 20.89
CA PRO A 377 -8.81 -9.31 21.22
C PRO A 377 -8.66 -10.18 19.97
N ILE A 378 -8.07 -11.35 20.16
CA ILE A 378 -7.79 -12.33 19.11
C ILE A 378 -8.38 -13.70 19.46
N ILE A 379 -8.66 -14.52 18.44
CA ILE A 379 -8.95 -15.93 18.61
C ILE A 379 -7.64 -16.70 18.42
N SER A 380 -7.26 -17.49 19.43
CA SER A 380 -6.06 -18.32 19.43
C SER A 380 -6.44 -19.78 19.41
N ILE A 381 -5.88 -20.53 18.46
CA ILE A 381 -6.11 -21.98 18.27
C ILE A 381 -4.78 -22.70 18.46
N GLU A 382 -4.70 -23.56 19.46
CA GLU A 382 -3.56 -24.45 19.70
C GLU A 382 -3.72 -25.71 18.81
N ASN A 383 -2.71 -26.01 18.02
CA ASN A 383 -2.73 -27.21 17.18
C ASN A 383 -1.31 -27.76 17.02
N GLN A 384 -1.17 -29.08 17.17
CA GLN A 384 0.13 -29.76 17.05
C GLN A 384 0.65 -29.82 15.60
N ASN A 385 -0.24 -29.58 14.60
CA ASN A 385 0.11 -29.61 13.18
C ASN A 385 -0.32 -28.32 12.49
N ILE A 386 0.43 -27.26 12.72
CA ILE A 386 0.19 -25.92 12.15
C ILE A 386 0.19 -25.95 10.63
N ASP A 387 1.12 -26.67 10.00
CA ASP A 387 1.22 -26.76 8.53
C ASP A 387 -0.03 -27.36 7.91
N ASN A 388 -0.64 -28.36 8.55
CA ASN A 388 -1.91 -28.92 8.11
C ASN A 388 -3.05 -27.89 8.21
N VAL A 389 -3.12 -27.14 9.33
CA VAL A 389 -4.12 -26.07 9.51
C VAL A 389 -3.95 -25.00 8.43
N LEU A 390 -2.74 -24.53 8.19
CA LEU A 390 -2.46 -23.56 7.15
C LEU A 390 -2.84 -24.08 5.76
N THR A 391 -2.59 -25.36 5.50
CA THR A 391 -2.97 -26.03 4.24
C THR A 391 -4.49 -26.07 4.09
N ILE A 392 -5.24 -26.43 5.13
CA ILE A 392 -6.71 -26.45 5.11
C ILE A 392 -7.25 -25.06 4.83
N LEU A 393 -6.75 -24.02 5.52
CA LEU A 393 -7.21 -22.64 5.39
C LEU A 393 -6.84 -22.02 4.04
N SER A 394 -5.70 -22.38 3.45
CA SER A 394 -5.23 -21.85 2.16
C SER A 394 -5.89 -22.51 0.95
N ASN A 395 -6.35 -23.77 1.07
CA ASN A 395 -6.97 -24.53 -0.02
C ASN A 395 -8.48 -24.32 -0.17
N GLN A 396 -9.00 -23.21 0.34
CA GLN A 396 -10.43 -22.86 0.22
C GLN A 396 -10.68 -21.95 -0.99
N ASP A 397 -11.93 -21.81 -1.43
CA ASP A 397 -12.32 -20.87 -2.51
C ASP A 397 -11.93 -19.44 -2.15
N ILE A 398 -12.17 -19.05 -0.91
CA ILE A 398 -11.69 -17.79 -0.32
C ILE A 398 -10.77 -18.20 0.85
N PRO A 399 -9.44 -18.22 0.64
CA PRO A 399 -8.50 -18.57 1.69
C PRO A 399 -8.55 -17.62 2.87
N LEU A 400 -8.32 -18.15 4.07
CA LEU A 400 -8.11 -17.38 5.27
C LEU A 400 -6.62 -17.37 5.60
N ILE A 401 -6.05 -16.19 5.75
CA ILE A 401 -4.64 -15.99 6.09
C ILE A 401 -4.54 -15.59 7.57
N PRO A 402 -4.15 -16.51 8.45
CA PRO A 402 -3.93 -16.22 9.87
C PRO A 402 -2.50 -15.73 10.10
N ARG A 403 -2.20 -15.32 11.34
CA ARG A 403 -0.83 -15.18 11.84
C ARG A 403 -0.45 -16.44 12.62
N VAL A 404 0.79 -16.87 12.51
CA VAL A 404 1.38 -17.91 13.38
C VAL A 404 2.28 -17.24 14.40
N SER A 405 2.09 -17.54 15.67
CA SER A 405 2.92 -17.03 16.77
C SER A 405 2.93 -18.05 17.91
N GLU A 406 4.11 -18.36 18.44
CA GLU A 406 4.30 -19.25 19.58
C GLU A 406 3.56 -20.59 19.42
N ASP A 407 3.72 -21.21 18.26
CA ASP A 407 3.07 -22.47 17.89
C ASP A 407 1.51 -22.44 17.95
N LYS A 408 0.92 -21.27 17.74
CA LYS A 408 -0.53 -21.06 17.69
C LYS A 408 -0.95 -20.38 16.40
N ILE A 409 -2.16 -20.73 15.97
CA ILE A 409 -2.86 -20.02 14.90
C ILE A 409 -3.63 -18.85 15.52
N ILE A 410 -3.33 -17.64 15.07
CA ILE A 410 -3.94 -16.41 15.55
C ILE A 410 -4.87 -15.84 14.48
N ILE A 411 -6.12 -15.65 14.85
CA ILE A 411 -7.15 -15.00 14.02
C ILE A 411 -7.45 -13.63 14.61
N ASP A 412 -6.97 -12.61 13.93
CA ASP A 412 -7.22 -11.21 14.28
C ASP A 412 -8.22 -10.60 13.28
N VAL A 413 -9.44 -10.41 13.74
CA VAL A 413 -10.53 -9.93 12.87
C VAL A 413 -10.52 -8.42 12.63
N ARG A 414 -9.66 -7.66 13.31
CA ARG A 414 -9.49 -6.23 13.04
C ARG A 414 -9.02 -5.97 11.60
N SER A 415 -8.21 -6.86 11.03
CA SER A 415 -7.64 -6.70 9.69
C SER A 415 -8.53 -7.19 8.54
N CYS A 416 -9.75 -7.68 8.83
CA CYS A 416 -10.69 -8.13 7.82
C CYS A 416 -12.10 -7.52 7.96
N SER A 417 -12.84 -7.53 6.85
CA SER A 417 -14.20 -6.98 6.82
C SER A 417 -15.17 -7.81 7.68
N PRO A 418 -16.12 -7.18 8.39
CA PRO A 418 -17.21 -7.90 9.05
C PRO A 418 -18.07 -8.77 8.10
N LYS A 419 -18.08 -8.46 6.80
CA LYS A 419 -18.75 -9.29 5.78
C LYS A 419 -18.20 -10.71 5.70
N ASP A 420 -16.97 -10.92 6.18
CA ASP A 420 -16.26 -12.20 6.14
C ASP A 420 -16.55 -13.11 7.35
N ASP A 421 -17.24 -12.62 8.39
CA ASP A 421 -17.45 -13.34 9.65
C ASP A 421 -18.07 -14.73 9.45
N LYS A 422 -19.07 -14.84 8.57
CA LYS A 422 -19.71 -16.14 8.25
C LYS A 422 -18.70 -17.11 7.64
N LYS A 423 -17.85 -16.62 6.73
CA LYS A 423 -16.83 -17.46 6.07
C LYS A 423 -15.73 -17.83 7.04
N ILE A 424 -15.32 -16.94 7.93
CA ILE A 424 -14.34 -17.22 8.99
C ILE A 424 -14.86 -18.37 9.87
N ILE A 425 -16.11 -18.30 10.35
CA ILE A 425 -16.74 -19.35 11.16
C ILE A 425 -16.76 -20.70 10.39
N GLU A 426 -17.21 -20.69 9.13
CA GLU A 426 -17.23 -21.89 8.29
C GLU A 426 -15.84 -22.54 8.19
N LEU A 427 -14.81 -21.73 7.96
CA LEU A 427 -13.45 -22.22 7.76
C LEU A 427 -12.83 -22.74 9.05
N LEU A 428 -13.05 -22.06 10.16
CA LEU A 428 -12.52 -22.50 11.46
C LEU A 428 -13.21 -23.78 11.95
N ASN A 429 -14.46 -24.02 11.59
CA ASN A 429 -15.16 -25.27 11.91
C ASN A 429 -14.70 -26.48 11.07
N LYS A 430 -13.79 -26.30 10.12
CA LYS A 430 -13.16 -27.39 9.36
C LYS A 430 -11.85 -27.90 9.99
N LEU A 431 -11.37 -27.20 11.02
CA LEU A 431 -10.15 -27.55 11.75
C LEU A 431 -10.47 -28.57 12.86
#